data_662026fd000633a0d2f6cdb8af184038
#
_entry.id   662026fd000633a0d2f6cdb8af184038
#
_cell.length_a   1.000
_cell.length_b   1.000
_cell.length_c   1.000
_cell.angle_alpha   90.00
_cell.angle_beta   90.00
_cell.angle_gamma   90.00
#
_symmetry.space_group_name_H-M   'P 1'
#
loop_
_entity.id
_entity.type
_entity.pdbx_description
1 polymer ?
#
loop_
_entity_poly.entity_id
_entity_poly.type
_entity_poly.pdbx_seq_one_letter_code
_entity_poly.pdbx_strand_id
1 'polypeptide(L)'
;WQTFDETIKELSRFKQEYSQAASVLVGDIKTLLMDSQDKYFEATQTVYEWCGVATQLLAAYILLFDEYNEKKASAQKDILIKVLDDGITKLNEAQKSLLVSS
;
A
#
# COMPACT_ATOMS: atom_id res chain seq x y z
N TRP A 1 -10.00 15.66 4.53
CA TRP A 1 -9.01 14.73 4.24
C TRP A 1 -9.13 13.42 5.02
N GLN A 2 -10.35 13.10 5.32
CA GLN A 2 -10.74 11.86 5.97
C GLN A 2 -10.27 10.63 5.18
N THR A 3 -10.29 10.71 3.85
CA THR A 3 -9.85 9.62 2.98
C THR A 3 -8.37 9.30 3.17
N PHE A 4 -7.52 10.34 3.30
CA PHE A 4 -6.10 10.14 3.59
C PHE A 4 -5.90 9.48 4.96
N ASP A 5 -6.60 9.98 5.98
CA ASP A 5 -6.52 9.41 7.34
C ASP A 5 -6.92 7.93 7.36
N GLU A 6 -8.01 7.58 6.69
CA GLU A 6 -8.49 6.21 6.60
C GLU A 6 -7.48 5.31 5.88
N THR A 7 -6.92 5.79 4.76
CA THR A 7 -5.92 5.03 4.01
C THR A 7 -4.66 4.81 4.85
N ILE A 8 -4.19 5.85 5.55
CA ILE A 8 -3.03 5.75 6.43
C ILE A 8 -3.25 4.71 7.53
N LYS A 9 -4.42 4.73 8.16
CA LYS A 9 -4.77 3.76 9.21
C LYS A 9 -4.82 2.34 8.67
N GLU A 10 -5.43 2.14 7.52
CA GLU A 10 -5.52 0.81 6.89
C GLU A 10 -4.15 0.27 6.48
N LEU A 11 -3.30 1.10 5.88
CA LEU A 11 -1.95 0.71 5.51
C LEU A 11 -1.11 0.37 6.75
N SER A 12 -1.25 1.16 7.83
CA SER A 12 -0.57 0.89 9.09
C SER A 12 -1.01 -0.44 9.69
N ARG A 13 -2.31 -0.74 9.64
CA ARG A 13 -2.87 -2.02 10.10
C ARG A 13 -2.31 -3.17 9.28
N PHE A 14 -2.34 -3.07 7.96
CA PHE A 14 -1.82 -4.10 7.08
C PHE A 14 -0.33 -4.34 7.30
N LYS A 15 0.44 -3.28 7.47
CA LYS A 15 1.87 -3.38 7.77
C LYS A 15 2.13 -4.20 9.02
N GLN A 16 1.34 -3.99 10.08
CA GLN A 16 1.46 -4.72 11.33
C GLN A 16 1.03 -6.19 11.20
N GLU A 17 -0.05 -6.45 10.47
CA GLU A 17 -0.65 -7.77 10.35
C GLU A 17 -0.08 -8.60 9.20
N TYR A 18 0.76 -8.00 8.37
CA TYR A 18 1.20 -8.63 7.12
C TYR A 18 2.00 -9.91 7.33
N SER A 19 2.64 -10.07 8.49
CA SER A 19 3.36 -11.30 8.83
C SER A 19 2.43 -12.51 8.98
N GLN A 20 1.14 -12.27 9.19
CA GLN A 20 0.11 -13.31 9.31
C GLN A 20 -0.64 -13.52 7.99
N ALA A 21 -0.05 -13.14 6.87
CA ALA A 21 -0.68 -13.00 5.57
C ALA A 21 -1.60 -14.16 5.19
N ALA A 22 -2.88 -14.00 5.51
CA ALA A 22 -3.94 -14.78 4.92
C ALA A 22 -4.26 -14.19 3.54
N SER A 23 -4.76 -15.01 2.63
CA SER A 23 -5.16 -14.57 1.29
C SER A 23 -6.16 -13.41 1.33
N VAL A 24 -7.01 -13.38 2.35
CA VAL A 24 -8.00 -12.30 2.55
C VAL A 24 -7.30 -10.96 2.79
N LEU A 25 -6.30 -10.93 3.67
CA LEU A 25 -5.55 -9.71 3.96
C LEU A 25 -4.86 -9.16 2.71
N VAL A 26 -4.25 -10.03 1.93
CA VAL A 26 -3.58 -9.67 0.68
C VAL A 26 -4.60 -9.09 -0.32
N GLY A 27 -5.77 -9.71 -0.43
CA GLY A 27 -6.86 -9.22 -1.27
C GLY A 27 -7.35 -7.85 -0.84
N ASP A 28 -7.49 -7.62 0.46
CA ASP A 28 -7.92 -6.33 1.02
C ASP A 28 -6.89 -5.23 0.72
N ILE A 29 -5.61 -5.52 0.86
CA ILE A 29 -4.53 -4.56 0.52
C ILE A 29 -4.61 -4.20 -0.97
N LYS A 30 -4.78 -5.18 -1.84
CA LYS A 30 -4.88 -4.95 -3.28
C LYS A 30 -6.05 -4.03 -3.61
N THR A 31 -7.22 -4.32 -3.05
CA THR A 31 -8.43 -3.51 -3.25
C THR A 31 -8.20 -2.08 -2.76
N LEU A 32 -7.61 -1.91 -1.58
CA LEU A 32 -7.31 -0.59 -1.03
C LEU A 32 -6.37 0.20 -1.94
N LEU A 33 -5.30 -0.42 -2.43
CA LEU A 33 -4.32 0.25 -3.28
C LEU A 33 -4.93 0.68 -4.62
N MET A 34 -5.74 -0.17 -5.24
CA MET A 34 -6.42 0.15 -6.50
C MET A 34 -7.42 1.29 -6.32
N ASP A 35 -8.21 1.24 -5.26
CA ASP A 35 -9.19 2.28 -4.94
C ASP A 35 -8.49 3.62 -4.65
N SER A 36 -7.40 3.58 -3.88
CA SER A 36 -6.60 4.77 -3.56
C SER A 36 -5.95 5.37 -4.81
N GLN A 37 -5.48 4.54 -5.73
CA GLN A 37 -4.91 4.98 -7.00
C GLN A 37 -5.91 5.82 -7.78
N ASP A 38 -7.16 5.37 -7.88
CA ASP A 38 -8.21 6.10 -8.58
C ASP A 38 -8.54 7.42 -7.87
N LYS A 39 -8.63 7.41 -6.55
CA LYS A 39 -9.00 8.57 -5.75
C LYS A 39 -7.93 9.66 -5.76
N TYR A 40 -6.65 9.27 -5.78
CA TYR A 40 -5.55 10.23 -5.65
C TYR A 40 -4.98 10.67 -7.00
N PHE A 41 -5.53 10.17 -8.10
CA PHE A 41 -5.02 10.49 -9.44
C PHE A 41 -4.89 12.00 -9.69
N GLU A 42 -5.90 12.78 -9.30
CA GLU A 42 -5.90 14.24 -9.48
C GLU A 42 -5.35 14.99 -8.27
N ALA A 43 -5.36 14.37 -7.09
CA ALA A 43 -4.97 15.06 -5.86
C ALA A 43 -3.44 15.17 -5.70
N THR A 44 -2.73 14.06 -5.89
CA THR A 44 -1.26 14.06 -5.83
C THR A 44 -0.69 12.98 -6.76
N GLN A 45 0.13 13.41 -7.70
CA GLN A 45 0.76 12.51 -8.66
C GLN A 45 1.70 11.51 -7.96
N THR A 46 2.44 11.97 -6.96
CA THR A 46 3.37 11.11 -6.21
C THR A 46 2.65 9.95 -5.53
N VAL A 47 1.50 10.22 -4.89
CA VAL A 47 0.71 9.18 -4.23
C VAL A 47 0.13 8.22 -5.26
N TYR A 48 -0.37 8.74 -6.37
CA TYR A 48 -0.89 7.91 -7.45
C TYR A 48 0.18 6.95 -7.98
N GLU A 49 1.37 7.45 -8.26
CA GLU A 49 2.49 6.64 -8.75
C GLU A 49 2.91 5.59 -7.74
N TRP A 50 2.99 5.96 -6.45
CA TRP A 50 3.29 5.02 -5.39
C TRP A 50 2.25 3.89 -5.32
N CYS A 51 0.96 4.21 -5.38
CA CYS A 51 -0.10 3.20 -5.37
C CYS A 51 0.07 2.19 -6.50
N GLY A 52 0.47 2.66 -7.71
CA GLY A 52 0.73 1.80 -8.86
C GLY A 52 1.87 0.82 -8.59
N VAL A 53 2.98 1.32 -8.06
CA VAL A 53 4.15 0.49 -7.71
C VAL A 53 3.78 -0.54 -6.64
N ALA A 54 3.09 -0.11 -5.58
CA ALA A 54 2.67 -0.98 -4.50
C ALA A 54 1.73 -2.09 -4.97
N THR A 55 0.80 -1.76 -5.88
CA THR A 55 -0.13 -2.73 -6.45
C THR A 55 0.63 -3.79 -7.27
N GLN A 56 1.60 -3.38 -8.08
CA GLN A 56 2.41 -4.30 -8.87
C GLN A 56 3.25 -5.22 -7.98
N LEU A 57 3.85 -4.67 -6.94
CA LEU A 57 4.65 -5.44 -6.00
C LEU A 57 3.80 -6.46 -5.24
N LEU A 58 2.60 -6.08 -4.84
CA LEU A 58 1.67 -6.99 -4.18
C LEU A 58 1.24 -8.12 -5.11
N ALA A 59 1.00 -7.82 -6.38
CA ALA A 59 0.67 -8.85 -7.37
C ALA A 59 1.82 -9.85 -7.54
N ALA A 60 3.06 -9.37 -7.57
CA ALA A 60 4.25 -10.24 -7.62
C ALA A 60 4.36 -11.13 -6.39
N TYR A 61 4.08 -10.58 -5.20
CA TYR A 61 4.07 -11.36 -3.96
C TYR A 61 3.02 -12.47 -3.99
N ILE A 62 1.81 -12.16 -4.46
CA ILE A 62 0.72 -13.14 -4.57
C ILE A 62 1.15 -14.32 -5.44
N LEU A 63 1.76 -14.04 -6.61
CA LEU A 63 2.25 -15.08 -7.50
C LEU A 63 3.29 -15.98 -6.84
N LEU A 64 4.26 -15.40 -6.14
CA LEU A 64 5.29 -16.16 -5.43
C LEU A 64 4.72 -17.00 -4.30
N PHE A 65 3.74 -16.46 -3.60
CA PHE A 65 3.06 -17.17 -2.52
C PHE A 65 2.27 -18.38 -3.07
N ASP A 66 1.54 -18.18 -4.17
CA ASP A 66 0.76 -19.26 -4.81
C ASP A 66 1.66 -20.38 -5.35
N GLU A 67 2.88 -20.06 -5.77
CA GLU A 67 3.85 -21.03 -6.26
C GLU A 67 4.67 -21.71 -5.15
N TYR A 68 4.34 -21.45 -3.89
CA TYR A 68 5.01 -22.02 -2.71
C TYR A 68 6.52 -21.74 -2.64
N ASN A 69 6.97 -20.63 -3.21
CA ASN A 69 8.38 -20.24 -3.13
C ASN A 69 8.61 -19.35 -1.91
N GLU A 70 8.74 -19.99 -0.72
CA GLU A 70 8.81 -19.30 0.56
C GLU A 70 9.96 -18.29 0.67
N LYS A 71 11.14 -18.61 0.14
CA LYS A 71 12.29 -17.70 0.23
C LYS A 71 12.08 -16.42 -0.57
N LYS A 72 11.60 -16.55 -1.81
CA LYS A 72 11.32 -15.39 -2.66
C LYS A 72 10.12 -14.60 -2.14
N ALA A 73 9.08 -15.30 -1.67
CA ALA A 73 7.92 -14.65 -1.07
C ALA A 73 8.32 -13.86 0.18
N SER A 74 9.21 -14.39 1.02
CA SER A 74 9.70 -13.69 2.21
C SER A 74 10.46 -12.42 1.84
N ALA A 75 11.33 -12.46 0.82
CA ALA A 75 12.06 -11.28 0.35
C ALA A 75 11.10 -10.22 -0.20
N GLN A 76 10.10 -10.62 -1.00
CA GLN A 76 9.09 -9.71 -1.53
C GLN A 76 8.22 -9.12 -0.43
N LYS A 77 7.92 -9.91 0.60
CA LYS A 77 7.18 -9.43 1.76
C LYS A 77 7.94 -8.28 2.45
N ASP A 78 9.24 -8.43 2.67
CA ASP A 78 10.04 -7.40 3.32
C ASP A 78 10.07 -6.12 2.48
N ILE A 79 10.21 -6.25 1.16
CA ILE A 79 10.16 -5.11 0.23
C ILE A 79 8.79 -4.45 0.30
N LEU A 80 7.71 -5.24 0.30
CA LEU A 80 6.34 -4.71 0.34
C LEU A 80 6.07 -3.96 1.64
N ILE A 81 6.57 -4.45 2.77
CA ILE A 81 6.45 -3.75 4.07
C ILE A 81 7.12 -2.37 3.99
N LYS A 82 8.31 -2.29 3.39
CA LYS A 82 9.00 -1.01 3.19
C LYS A 82 8.22 -0.08 2.27
N VAL A 83 7.63 -0.60 1.22
CA VAL A 83 6.81 0.18 0.29
C VAL A 83 5.55 0.70 1.01
N LEU A 84 4.91 -0.10 1.84
CA LEU A 84 3.76 0.33 2.63
C LEU A 84 4.15 1.45 3.61
N ASP A 85 5.31 1.32 4.27
CA ASP A 85 5.83 2.35 5.16
C ASP A 85 6.12 3.66 4.42
N ASP A 86 6.74 3.57 3.25
CA ASP A 86 6.98 4.72 2.37
C ASP A 86 5.67 5.40 1.97
N GLY A 87 4.65 4.61 1.66
CA GLY A 87 3.33 5.13 1.32
C GLY A 87 2.66 5.86 2.46
N ILE A 88 2.76 5.33 3.67
CA ILE A 88 2.24 6.00 4.87
C ILE A 88 2.90 7.37 5.02
N THR A 89 4.21 7.45 4.83
CA THR A 89 4.95 8.71 4.86
C THR A 89 4.49 9.67 3.76
N LYS A 90 4.36 9.18 2.52
CA LYS A 90 3.91 10.00 1.40
C LYS A 90 2.49 10.53 1.57
N LEU A 91 1.59 9.70 2.09
CA LEU A 91 0.22 10.12 2.38
C LEU A 91 0.17 11.18 3.47
N ASN A 92 0.97 11.04 4.53
CA ASN A 92 1.07 12.04 5.58
C ASN A 92 1.60 13.37 5.04
N GLU A 93 2.62 13.35 4.20
CA GLU A 93 3.18 14.55 3.58
C GLU A 93 2.17 15.21 2.64
N ALA A 94 1.47 14.42 1.83
CA ALA A 94 0.44 14.92 0.92
C ALA A 94 -0.71 15.57 1.69
N GLN A 95 -1.15 14.96 2.77
CA GLN A 95 -2.19 15.49 3.64
C GLN A 95 -1.79 16.86 4.21
N LYS A 96 -0.57 16.97 4.74
CA LYS A 96 -0.04 18.21 5.27
C LYS A 96 0.03 19.30 4.21
N SER A 97 0.51 18.96 3.03
CA SER A 97 0.62 19.89 1.91
C SER A 97 -0.76 20.41 1.47
N LEU A 98 -1.76 19.56 1.41
CA LEU A 98 -3.13 19.95 1.06
C LEU A 98 -3.76 20.85 2.14
N LEU A 99 -3.49 20.57 3.41
CA LEU A 99 -4.00 21.41 4.51
C LEU A 99 -3.37 22.81 4.48
N VAL A 100 -2.09 22.92 4.14
CA VAL A 100 -1.41 24.20 4.03
C VAL A 100 -1.92 25.00 2.84
N SER A 101 -2.25 24.33 1.73
CA SER A 101 -2.73 24.97 0.50
C SER A 101 -4.17 25.46 0.57
N SER A 102 -4.92 24.97 1.52
CA SER A 102 -6.33 25.34 1.68
C SER A 102 -6.49 26.43 2.73
#